data_c9af11f2c3f6b895652e8b2c3624144e
#
_entry.id   c9af11f2c3f6b895652e8b2c3624144e
#
_cell.length_a   1.000
_cell.length_b   1.000
_cell.length_c   1.000
_cell.angle_alpha   90.00
_cell.angle_beta   90.00
_cell.angle_gamma   90.00
#
_symmetry.space_group_name_H-M   'P 1'
#
loop_
_entity.id
_entity.type
_entity.pdbx_description
1 polymer ?
#
loop_
_entity_poly.entity_id
_entity_poly.type
_entity_poly.pdbx_seq_one_letter_code
_entity_poly.pdbx_strand_id
1 'polypeptide(L)'
;MNKKYFFFDIDGTLTDRATGKIVPSAQVALNELQKAGHFVAIATGRAHYKARNFMESVGLHDMVCCGGGGLVIHDELVQNIPLDLEKSKAIAKQALSLGYGVLFTLDDSIKVYTQDHTFQNQVGDRKEPTEYVYDENLDVDKLNVIYKMYISIPKEKEKELTLKDTLGNLRFVPDYLMFQYDAKHQGILDMMQHIGGDLKDVVVFGDDTNDKVMFDPQ
;
A
#
# COMPACT_ATOMS: atom_id res chain seq x y z
N MET A 1 -2.25 30.47 15.19
CA MET A 1 -2.16 29.05 15.60
C MET A 1 -0.87 28.46 15.04
N ASN A 2 -0.17 27.59 15.79
CA ASN A 2 0.96 26.89 15.21
C ASN A 2 0.47 25.92 14.12
N LYS A 3 1.18 25.84 13.00
CA LYS A 3 0.90 24.91 11.90
C LYS A 3 1.02 23.49 12.42
N LYS A 4 0.02 22.64 12.14
CA LYS A 4 0.04 21.20 12.40
C LYS A 4 0.06 20.43 11.08
N TYR A 5 0.43 19.15 11.15
CA TYR A 5 0.57 18.24 10.02
C TYR A 5 -0.35 17.04 10.24
N PHE A 6 -1.44 16.98 9.50
CA PHE A 6 -2.48 15.98 9.65
C PHE A 6 -2.34 14.91 8.58
N PHE A 7 -2.29 13.64 9.01
CA PHE A 7 -2.26 12.49 8.12
C PHE A 7 -3.47 11.59 8.39
N PHE A 8 -4.22 11.29 7.34
CA PHE A 8 -5.44 10.50 7.43
C PHE A 8 -5.32 9.23 6.61
N ASP A 9 -5.65 8.07 7.21
CA ASP A 9 -5.96 6.91 6.42
C ASP A 9 -7.27 7.10 5.62
N ILE A 10 -7.47 6.30 4.58
CA ILE A 10 -8.65 6.39 3.71
C ILE A 10 -9.75 5.45 4.19
N ASP A 11 -9.44 4.14 4.22
CA ASP A 11 -10.43 3.07 4.27
C ASP A 11 -10.97 2.84 5.68
N GLY A 12 -12.11 3.43 6.01
CA GLY A 12 -12.71 3.38 7.34
C GLY A 12 -12.41 4.60 8.21
N THR A 13 -11.48 5.46 7.79
CA THR A 13 -11.16 6.74 8.44
C THR A 13 -11.82 7.90 7.72
N LEU A 14 -11.45 8.16 6.46
CA LEU A 14 -12.09 9.20 5.63
C LEU A 14 -13.32 8.67 4.90
N THR A 15 -13.38 7.38 4.63
CA THR A 15 -14.48 6.75 3.89
C THR A 15 -15.31 5.84 4.77
N ASP A 16 -16.59 5.76 4.45
CA ASP A 16 -17.48 4.72 4.97
C ASP A 16 -17.09 3.35 4.39
N ARG A 17 -16.87 2.35 5.24
CA ARG A 17 -16.41 1.00 4.83
C ARG A 17 -17.39 0.27 3.91
N ALA A 18 -18.70 0.53 4.05
CA ALA A 18 -19.72 -0.16 3.26
C ALA A 18 -19.82 0.40 1.84
N THR A 19 -19.63 1.72 1.68
CA THR A 19 -19.82 2.41 0.41
C THR A 19 -18.51 2.79 -0.30
N GLY A 20 -17.39 2.84 0.43
CA GLY A 20 -16.11 3.34 -0.06
C GLY A 20 -16.08 4.85 -0.38
N LYS A 21 -17.17 5.57 -0.04
CA LYS A 21 -17.30 7.01 -0.31
C LYS A 21 -16.85 7.82 0.88
N ILE A 22 -16.31 9.01 0.61
CA ILE A 22 -15.95 9.94 1.68
C ILE A 22 -17.18 10.29 2.55
N VAL A 23 -16.98 10.31 3.85
CA VAL A 23 -17.99 10.75 4.81
C VAL A 23 -18.10 12.28 4.72
N PRO A 24 -19.32 12.87 4.59
CA PRO A 24 -19.48 14.32 4.45
C PRO A 24 -18.81 15.14 5.54
N SER A 25 -18.84 14.67 6.80
CA SER A 25 -18.16 15.35 7.91
C SER A 25 -16.63 15.31 7.79
N ALA A 26 -16.07 14.22 7.22
CA ALA A 26 -14.63 14.14 6.96
C ALA A 26 -14.22 15.16 5.89
N GLN A 27 -14.97 15.30 4.80
CA GLN A 27 -14.71 16.33 3.78
C GLN A 27 -14.73 17.74 4.36
N VAL A 28 -15.71 18.03 5.23
CA VAL A 28 -15.76 19.33 5.92
C VAL A 28 -14.51 19.54 6.77
N ALA A 29 -14.11 18.52 7.55
CA ALA A 29 -12.92 18.60 8.40
C ALA A 29 -11.64 18.86 7.59
N LEU A 30 -11.42 18.14 6.48
CA LEU A 30 -10.27 18.37 5.59
C LEU A 30 -10.23 19.82 5.10
N ASN A 31 -11.36 20.35 4.62
CA ASN A 31 -11.46 21.70 4.13
C ASN A 31 -11.17 22.78 5.22
N GLU A 32 -11.69 22.57 6.43
CA GLU A 32 -11.48 23.50 7.54
C GLU A 32 -10.02 23.48 8.04
N LEU A 33 -9.37 22.31 8.07
CA LEU A 33 -7.95 22.20 8.41
C LEU A 33 -7.06 22.92 7.40
N GLN A 34 -7.34 22.75 6.09
CA GLN A 34 -6.61 23.46 5.03
C GLN A 34 -6.82 24.98 5.12
N LYS A 35 -8.07 25.45 5.33
CA LYS A 35 -8.38 26.88 5.52
C LYS A 35 -7.69 27.49 6.73
N ALA A 36 -7.50 26.69 7.80
CA ALA A 36 -6.77 27.10 9.00
C ALA A 36 -5.25 27.17 8.79
N GLY A 37 -4.75 26.81 7.59
CA GLY A 37 -3.32 26.87 7.23
C GLY A 37 -2.52 25.65 7.70
N HIS A 38 -3.17 24.57 8.06
CA HIS A 38 -2.51 23.32 8.40
C HIS A 38 -2.08 22.56 7.13
N PHE A 39 -1.08 21.68 7.28
CA PHE A 39 -0.75 20.70 6.26
C PHE A 39 -1.68 19.49 6.42
N VAL A 40 -2.26 19.01 5.33
CA VAL A 40 -3.21 17.90 5.35
C VAL A 40 -2.84 16.92 4.24
N ALA A 41 -2.59 15.67 4.59
CA ALA A 41 -2.17 14.62 3.66
C ALA A 41 -2.89 13.30 3.96
N ILE A 42 -2.88 12.40 2.99
CA ILE A 42 -3.32 11.01 3.14
C ILE A 42 -2.13 10.16 3.62
N ALA A 43 -2.43 9.08 4.39
CA ALA A 43 -1.49 8.02 4.73
C ALA A 43 -2.16 6.66 4.53
N THR A 44 -1.95 6.01 3.38
CA THR A 44 -2.70 4.82 2.96
C THR A 44 -1.84 3.63 2.55
N GLY A 45 -2.38 2.42 2.73
CA GLY A 45 -1.81 1.18 2.16
C GLY A 45 -2.07 1.01 0.66
N ARG A 46 -2.96 1.83 0.06
CA ARG A 46 -3.25 1.76 -1.37
C ARG A 46 -2.02 2.14 -2.19
N ALA A 47 -1.86 1.51 -3.38
CA ALA A 47 -0.87 1.95 -4.37
C ALA A 47 -1.19 3.36 -4.87
N HIS A 48 -0.18 4.08 -5.34
CA HIS A 48 -0.32 5.46 -5.82
C HIS A 48 -1.40 5.58 -6.91
N TYR A 49 -1.32 4.79 -7.99
CA TYR A 49 -2.29 4.83 -9.08
C TYR A 49 -3.74 4.67 -8.62
N LYS A 50 -3.95 3.92 -7.52
CA LYS A 50 -5.28 3.66 -6.94
C LYS A 50 -5.75 4.77 -6.00
N ALA A 51 -4.85 5.37 -5.25
CA ALA A 51 -5.16 6.40 -4.25
C ALA A 51 -5.27 7.81 -4.86
N ARG A 52 -4.60 8.06 -5.98
CA ARG A 52 -4.51 9.37 -6.62
C ARG A 52 -5.87 10.00 -6.90
N ASN A 53 -6.77 9.26 -7.55
CA ASN A 53 -8.11 9.78 -7.86
C ASN A 53 -8.91 10.16 -6.61
N PHE A 54 -8.74 9.41 -5.51
CA PHE A 54 -9.37 9.75 -4.24
C PHE A 54 -8.75 11.03 -3.66
N MET A 55 -7.43 11.12 -3.60
CA MET A 55 -6.70 12.30 -3.13
C MET A 55 -7.15 13.58 -3.86
N GLU A 56 -7.16 13.53 -5.18
CA GLU A 56 -7.62 14.65 -6.04
C GLU A 56 -9.11 14.99 -5.76
N SER A 57 -9.97 13.97 -5.61
CA SER A 57 -11.42 14.18 -5.39
C SER A 57 -11.75 14.86 -4.07
N VAL A 58 -10.87 14.77 -3.06
CA VAL A 58 -11.05 15.41 -1.75
C VAL A 58 -10.26 16.71 -1.61
N GLY A 59 -9.60 17.16 -2.70
CA GLY A 59 -8.87 18.43 -2.76
C GLY A 59 -7.55 18.42 -2.00
N LEU A 60 -6.89 17.26 -1.91
CA LEU A 60 -5.55 17.10 -1.35
C LEU A 60 -4.52 16.91 -2.46
N HIS A 61 -3.26 17.26 -2.18
CA HIS A 61 -2.15 17.26 -3.13
C HIS A 61 -0.93 16.47 -2.62
N ASP A 62 -0.98 16.01 -1.36
CA ASP A 62 0.12 15.34 -0.69
C ASP A 62 -0.35 14.00 -0.11
N MET A 63 0.46 12.96 -0.23
CA MET A 63 0.08 11.63 0.21
C MET A 63 1.29 10.76 0.53
N VAL A 64 1.20 10.04 1.63
CA VAL A 64 1.96 8.82 1.90
C VAL A 64 1.12 7.65 1.40
N CYS A 65 1.63 6.88 0.45
CA CYS A 65 0.92 5.74 -0.16
C CYS A 65 1.79 4.47 -0.19
N CYS A 66 1.32 3.41 -0.82
CA CYS A 66 2.05 2.13 -0.92
C CYS A 66 2.49 1.58 0.45
N GLY A 67 1.67 1.78 1.51
CA GLY A 67 2.02 1.35 2.87
C GLY A 67 3.18 2.11 3.51
N GLY A 68 3.48 3.32 3.04
CA GLY A 68 4.60 4.15 3.49
C GLY A 68 5.78 4.23 2.52
N GLY A 69 5.82 3.35 1.50
CA GLY A 69 6.90 3.36 0.50
C GLY A 69 6.77 4.45 -0.55
N GLY A 70 5.57 4.99 -0.77
CA GLY A 70 5.29 6.02 -1.77
C GLY A 70 5.07 7.39 -1.14
N LEU A 71 5.69 8.42 -1.70
CA LEU A 71 5.46 9.82 -1.35
C LEU A 71 4.98 10.60 -2.57
N VAL A 72 3.85 11.26 -2.41
CA VAL A 72 3.34 12.24 -3.37
C VAL A 72 3.43 13.61 -2.73
N ILE A 73 4.09 14.54 -3.40
CA ILE A 73 4.28 15.92 -2.94
C ILE A 73 3.86 16.84 -4.08
N HIS A 74 2.86 17.68 -3.80
CA HIS A 74 2.28 18.59 -4.79
C HIS A 74 1.88 17.86 -6.08
N ASP A 75 1.14 16.77 -5.94
CA ASP A 75 0.62 15.90 -7.01
C ASP A 75 1.69 15.06 -7.75
N GLU A 76 2.97 15.17 -7.39
CA GLU A 76 4.06 14.41 -8.01
C GLU A 76 4.49 13.22 -7.11
N LEU A 77 4.56 12.02 -7.68
CA LEU A 77 5.13 10.84 -7.02
C LEU A 77 6.66 10.96 -6.99
N VAL A 78 7.20 11.45 -5.87
CA VAL A 78 8.65 11.70 -5.71
C VAL A 78 9.42 10.51 -5.19
N GLN A 79 8.73 9.52 -4.60
CA GLN A 79 9.33 8.29 -4.08
C GLN A 79 8.37 7.13 -4.24
N ASN A 80 8.90 5.95 -4.61
CA ASN A 80 8.19 4.68 -4.53
C ASN A 80 9.21 3.57 -4.22
N ILE A 81 9.26 3.12 -2.97
CA ILE A 81 10.23 2.15 -2.47
C ILE A 81 9.74 0.74 -2.83
N PRO A 82 10.53 -0.05 -3.57
CA PRO A 82 10.21 -1.44 -3.84
C PRO A 82 10.45 -2.32 -2.60
N LEU A 83 9.95 -3.54 -2.65
CA LEU A 83 10.30 -4.60 -1.70
C LEU A 83 11.80 -4.94 -1.83
N ASP A 84 12.36 -5.51 -0.76
CA ASP A 84 13.69 -6.15 -0.84
C ASP A 84 13.66 -7.21 -1.94
N LEU A 85 14.44 -7.01 -2.99
CA LEU A 85 14.37 -7.79 -4.22
C LEU A 85 14.77 -9.25 -3.99
N GLU A 86 15.84 -9.49 -3.24
CA GLU A 86 16.37 -10.85 -3.03
C GLU A 86 15.42 -11.67 -2.13
N LYS A 87 14.87 -11.06 -1.08
CA LYS A 87 13.86 -11.71 -0.24
C LYS A 87 12.59 -12.00 -1.02
N SER A 88 12.14 -11.05 -1.84
CA SER A 88 10.96 -11.22 -2.70
C SER A 88 11.13 -12.37 -3.68
N LYS A 89 12.29 -12.46 -4.35
CA LYS A 89 12.63 -13.58 -5.24
C LYS A 89 12.65 -14.92 -4.51
N ALA A 90 13.25 -14.97 -3.31
CA ALA A 90 13.33 -16.20 -2.52
C ALA A 90 11.93 -16.69 -2.11
N ILE A 91 11.06 -15.78 -1.65
CA ILE A 91 9.67 -16.11 -1.27
C ILE A 91 8.88 -16.57 -2.50
N ALA A 92 9.00 -15.86 -3.63
CA ALA A 92 8.30 -16.21 -4.85
C ALA A 92 8.72 -17.60 -5.37
N LYS A 93 10.02 -17.90 -5.40
CA LYS A 93 10.53 -19.22 -5.79
C LYS A 93 10.05 -20.33 -4.86
N GLN A 94 10.01 -20.09 -3.56
CA GLN A 94 9.44 -21.05 -2.61
C GLN A 94 7.96 -21.29 -2.91
N ALA A 95 7.17 -20.24 -3.12
CA ALA A 95 5.75 -20.36 -3.43
C ALA A 95 5.51 -21.17 -4.71
N LEU A 96 6.25 -20.85 -5.78
CA LEU A 96 6.18 -21.57 -7.07
C LEU A 96 6.56 -23.05 -6.91
N SER A 97 7.60 -23.37 -6.13
CA SER A 97 8.01 -24.74 -5.86
C SER A 97 6.98 -25.55 -5.08
N LEU A 98 6.14 -24.88 -4.29
CA LEU A 98 5.01 -25.45 -3.56
C LEU A 98 3.73 -25.57 -4.43
N GLY A 99 3.78 -25.10 -5.69
CA GLY A 99 2.66 -25.13 -6.62
C GLY A 99 1.65 -23.99 -6.46
N TYR A 100 2.02 -22.91 -5.77
CA TYR A 100 1.19 -21.73 -5.65
C TYR A 100 1.46 -20.73 -6.77
N GLY A 101 0.39 -20.09 -7.29
CA GLY A 101 0.51 -18.99 -8.24
C GLY A 101 1.04 -17.72 -7.59
N VAL A 102 1.86 -16.98 -8.32
CA VAL A 102 2.43 -15.71 -7.86
C VAL A 102 2.12 -14.60 -8.87
N LEU A 103 1.61 -13.48 -8.36
CA LEU A 103 1.44 -12.26 -9.13
C LEU A 103 2.47 -11.22 -8.66
N PHE A 104 3.13 -10.55 -9.59
CA PHE A 104 4.10 -9.48 -9.32
C PHE A 104 3.55 -8.13 -9.81
N THR A 105 3.66 -7.10 -8.99
CA THR A 105 3.48 -5.71 -9.41
C THR A 105 4.88 -5.12 -9.62
N LEU A 106 5.19 -4.76 -10.86
CA LEU A 106 6.51 -4.30 -11.30
C LEU A 106 6.54 -2.80 -11.61
N ASP A 107 5.38 -2.17 -11.61
CA ASP A 107 5.20 -0.74 -11.89
C ASP A 107 4.01 -0.16 -11.09
N ASP A 108 3.77 1.14 -11.21
CA ASP A 108 2.64 1.82 -10.57
C ASP A 108 1.42 1.82 -11.50
N SER A 109 0.84 0.64 -11.70
CA SER A 109 -0.33 0.44 -12.55
C SER A 109 -1.26 -0.67 -12.02
N ILE A 110 -2.37 -0.92 -12.74
CA ILE A 110 -3.29 -2.03 -12.45
C ILE A 110 -2.72 -3.39 -12.90
N LYS A 111 -1.54 -3.42 -13.52
CA LYS A 111 -0.95 -4.65 -14.09
C LYS A 111 -0.38 -5.53 -12.99
N VAL A 112 -0.60 -6.82 -13.16
CA VAL A 112 0.08 -7.87 -12.42
C VAL A 112 0.69 -8.86 -13.41
N TYR A 113 1.93 -9.20 -13.19
CA TYR A 113 2.72 -10.07 -14.07
C TYR A 113 2.79 -11.47 -13.46
N THR A 114 2.60 -12.49 -14.28
CA THR A 114 2.62 -13.89 -13.85
C THR A 114 3.05 -14.80 -15.00
N GLN A 115 3.57 -15.99 -14.67
CA GLN A 115 3.94 -16.97 -15.67
C GLN A 115 2.74 -17.63 -16.35
N ASP A 116 1.69 -17.90 -15.58
CA ASP A 116 0.55 -18.71 -16.03
C ASP A 116 -0.75 -18.36 -15.27
N HIS A 117 -1.78 -19.16 -15.48
CA HIS A 117 -3.10 -19.00 -14.85
C HIS A 117 -3.22 -19.61 -13.45
N THR A 118 -2.13 -20.13 -12.85
CA THR A 118 -2.18 -20.87 -11.58
C THR A 118 -2.83 -20.06 -10.47
N PHE A 119 -2.48 -18.77 -10.33
CA PHE A 119 -3.09 -17.91 -9.31
C PHE A 119 -4.61 -17.82 -9.48
N GLN A 120 -5.10 -17.50 -10.68
CA GLN A 120 -6.54 -17.36 -10.96
C GLN A 120 -7.28 -18.70 -10.84
N ASN A 121 -6.66 -19.81 -11.25
CA ASN A 121 -7.24 -21.16 -11.10
C ASN A 121 -7.43 -21.54 -9.62
N GLN A 122 -6.58 -21.03 -8.73
CA GLN A 122 -6.62 -21.34 -7.30
C GLN A 122 -7.54 -20.41 -6.49
N VAL A 123 -7.60 -19.12 -6.84
CA VAL A 123 -8.32 -18.11 -6.04
C VAL A 123 -9.37 -17.31 -6.81
N GLY A 124 -9.44 -17.50 -8.12
CA GLY A 124 -10.30 -16.70 -8.99
C GLY A 124 -9.71 -15.31 -9.31
N ASP A 125 -10.52 -14.46 -9.94
CA ASP A 125 -10.14 -13.09 -10.23
C ASP A 125 -10.09 -12.25 -8.95
N ARG A 126 -9.11 -11.35 -8.91
CA ARG A 126 -9.06 -10.36 -7.84
C ARG A 126 -10.27 -9.42 -7.95
N LYS A 127 -10.84 -9.07 -6.80
CA LYS A 127 -12.01 -8.16 -6.74
C LYS A 127 -11.69 -6.73 -7.18
N GLU A 128 -10.43 -6.35 -7.15
CA GLU A 128 -9.98 -5.03 -7.58
C GLU A 128 -9.70 -5.03 -9.08
N PRO A 129 -9.87 -3.88 -9.77
CA PRO A 129 -9.49 -3.75 -11.17
C PRO A 129 -8.04 -4.21 -11.37
N THR A 130 -7.85 -5.24 -12.17
CA THR A 130 -6.55 -5.89 -12.36
C THR A 130 -6.40 -6.29 -13.83
N GLU A 131 -5.28 -5.91 -14.44
CA GLU A 131 -4.86 -6.38 -15.76
C GLU A 131 -3.82 -7.47 -15.58
N TYR A 132 -4.14 -8.71 -15.96
CA TYR A 132 -3.22 -9.84 -15.88
C TYR A 132 -2.34 -9.89 -17.14
N VAL A 133 -1.03 -9.78 -16.93
CA VAL A 133 -0.02 -9.91 -17.99
C VAL A 133 0.64 -11.28 -17.83
N TYR A 134 0.33 -12.18 -18.76
CA TYR A 134 0.89 -13.54 -18.80
C TYR A 134 2.16 -13.54 -19.64
N ASP A 135 3.24 -14.03 -19.04
CA ASP A 135 4.51 -14.26 -19.73
C ASP A 135 5.08 -15.60 -19.26
N GLU A 136 4.88 -16.64 -20.08
CA GLU A 136 5.39 -17.98 -19.80
C GLU A 136 6.91 -18.04 -19.63
N ASN A 137 7.63 -17.03 -20.14
CA ASN A 137 9.08 -16.88 -20.00
C ASN A 137 9.49 -15.99 -18.83
N LEU A 138 8.54 -15.53 -18.00
CA LEU A 138 8.84 -14.72 -16.84
C LEU A 138 9.79 -15.48 -15.90
N ASP A 139 10.99 -14.95 -15.76
CA ASP A 139 12.04 -15.52 -14.93
C ASP A 139 12.19 -14.65 -13.68
N VAL A 140 11.84 -15.21 -12.52
CA VAL A 140 11.89 -14.52 -11.23
C VAL A 140 13.31 -13.99 -10.95
N ASP A 141 14.36 -14.71 -11.38
CA ASP A 141 15.75 -14.30 -11.18
C ASP A 141 16.13 -13.05 -11.98
N LYS A 142 15.44 -12.79 -13.08
CA LYS A 142 15.67 -11.62 -13.97
C LYS A 142 14.87 -10.39 -13.57
N LEU A 143 13.95 -10.49 -12.62
CA LEU A 143 13.24 -9.31 -12.13
C LEU A 143 14.21 -8.35 -11.46
N ASN A 144 14.07 -7.06 -11.79
CA ASN A 144 14.93 -6.00 -11.26
C ASN A 144 14.23 -5.15 -10.18
N VAL A 145 12.91 -5.25 -10.10
CA VAL A 145 12.08 -4.51 -9.14
C VAL A 145 10.81 -5.29 -8.86
N ILE A 146 10.36 -5.25 -7.61
CA ILE A 146 9.06 -5.81 -7.19
C ILE A 146 8.49 -4.85 -6.14
N TYR A 147 7.34 -4.22 -6.44
CA TYR A 147 6.67 -3.33 -5.50
C TYR A 147 5.68 -4.08 -4.62
N LYS A 148 5.07 -5.15 -5.17
CA LYS A 148 4.08 -5.94 -4.46
C LYS A 148 4.03 -7.36 -5.04
N MET A 149 3.70 -8.34 -4.19
CA MET A 149 3.44 -9.72 -4.62
C MET A 149 2.14 -10.22 -4.00
N TYR A 150 1.48 -11.12 -4.72
CA TYR A 150 0.34 -11.88 -4.21
C TYR A 150 0.62 -13.36 -4.45
N ILE A 151 0.42 -14.17 -3.43
CA ILE A 151 0.65 -15.62 -3.48
C ILE A 151 -0.65 -16.33 -3.13
N SER A 152 -1.13 -17.20 -3.99
CA SER A 152 -2.39 -17.96 -3.87
C SER A 152 -2.32 -19.06 -2.79
N ILE A 153 -1.70 -18.76 -1.65
CA ILE A 153 -1.61 -19.67 -0.52
C ILE A 153 -2.78 -19.41 0.45
N PRO A 154 -3.66 -20.41 0.71
CA PRO A 154 -4.74 -20.25 1.65
C PRO A 154 -4.22 -20.17 3.09
N LYS A 155 -5.02 -19.56 3.98
CA LYS A 155 -4.62 -19.24 5.35
C LYS A 155 -4.15 -20.48 6.14
N GLU A 156 -4.83 -21.61 6.01
CA GLU A 156 -4.53 -22.85 6.71
C GLU A 156 -3.19 -23.45 6.30
N LYS A 157 -2.69 -23.14 5.10
CA LYS A 157 -1.41 -23.62 4.56
C LYS A 157 -0.28 -22.60 4.65
N GLU A 158 -0.54 -21.43 5.18
CA GLU A 158 0.43 -20.32 5.24
C GLU A 158 1.77 -20.70 5.89
N LYS A 159 1.77 -21.68 6.81
CA LYS A 159 2.97 -22.20 7.46
C LYS A 159 3.93 -22.93 6.50
N GLU A 160 3.45 -23.38 5.35
CA GLU A 160 4.30 -24.02 4.33
C GLU A 160 5.26 -23.02 3.69
N LEU A 161 4.87 -21.74 3.64
CA LEU A 161 5.71 -20.63 3.12
C LEU A 161 6.63 -20.12 4.25
N THR A 162 7.70 -20.86 4.52
CA THR A 162 8.59 -20.63 5.66
C THR A 162 9.37 -19.32 5.60
N LEU A 163 9.56 -18.75 4.39
CA LEU A 163 10.25 -17.48 4.18
C LEU A 163 9.35 -16.26 4.30
N LYS A 164 8.04 -16.43 4.45
CA LYS A 164 7.06 -15.31 4.43
C LYS A 164 7.37 -14.19 5.42
N ASP A 165 7.89 -14.53 6.59
CA ASP A 165 8.14 -13.57 7.66
C ASP A 165 9.46 -12.79 7.48
N THR A 166 10.19 -13.02 6.38
CA THR A 166 11.39 -12.24 6.02
C THR A 166 11.06 -10.89 5.38
N LEU A 167 9.80 -10.71 4.94
CA LEU A 167 9.21 -9.46 4.46
C LEU A 167 7.92 -9.15 5.21
N GLY A 168 7.49 -7.89 5.20
CA GLY A 168 6.15 -7.50 5.63
C GLY A 168 5.09 -8.18 4.78
N ASN A 169 4.15 -8.88 5.42
CA ASN A 169 3.06 -9.56 4.73
C ASN A 169 1.71 -9.23 5.37
N LEU A 170 0.67 -9.20 4.55
CA LEU A 170 -0.69 -8.84 4.93
C LEU A 170 -1.67 -9.85 4.34
N ARG A 171 -2.70 -10.18 5.11
CA ARG A 171 -3.79 -11.05 4.66
C ARG A 171 -5.14 -10.36 4.86
N PHE A 172 -5.70 -9.85 3.78
CA PHE A 172 -7.04 -9.24 3.77
C PHE A 172 -8.14 -10.22 3.37
N VAL A 173 -7.77 -11.31 2.69
CA VAL A 173 -8.68 -12.37 2.24
C VAL A 173 -8.09 -13.75 2.60
N PRO A 174 -8.92 -14.78 2.84
CA PRO A 174 -8.43 -16.11 3.23
C PRO A 174 -7.62 -16.82 2.14
N ASP A 175 -7.84 -16.47 0.85
CA ASP A 175 -7.38 -17.29 -0.27
C ASP A 175 -5.96 -16.95 -0.75
N TYR A 176 -5.45 -15.75 -0.45
CA TYR A 176 -4.10 -15.36 -0.84
C TYR A 176 -3.39 -14.47 0.19
N LEU A 177 -2.07 -14.52 0.19
CA LEU A 177 -1.18 -13.68 0.99
C LEU A 177 -0.60 -12.57 0.11
N MET A 178 -0.51 -11.36 0.66
CA MET A 178 0.06 -10.21 -0.02
C MET A 178 1.34 -9.75 0.67
N PHE A 179 2.34 -9.39 -0.12
CA PHE A 179 3.57 -8.73 0.32
C PHE A 179 3.62 -7.32 -0.25
N GLN A 180 3.79 -6.34 0.59
CA GLN A 180 3.98 -4.94 0.22
C GLN A 180 4.84 -4.26 1.29
N TYR A 181 5.34 -3.08 0.97
CA TYR A 181 5.92 -2.21 1.99
C TYR A 181 4.84 -1.89 3.04
N ASP A 182 5.20 -2.00 4.31
CA ASP A 182 4.24 -1.82 5.43
C ASP A 182 4.92 -1.08 6.59
N ALA A 183 5.15 0.21 6.37
CA ALA A 183 5.78 1.11 7.34
C ALA A 183 5.23 2.54 7.15
N LYS A 184 3.91 2.73 7.32
CA LYS A 184 3.26 4.06 7.18
C LYS A 184 3.94 5.14 8.01
N HIS A 185 4.42 4.79 9.22
CA HIS A 185 5.17 5.72 10.08
C HIS A 185 6.43 6.24 9.41
N GLN A 186 7.21 5.36 8.75
CA GLN A 186 8.41 5.77 8.03
C GLN A 186 8.08 6.72 6.87
N GLY A 187 7.01 6.43 6.12
CA GLY A 187 6.55 7.33 5.07
C GLY A 187 6.15 8.71 5.60
N ILE A 188 5.54 8.79 6.80
CA ILE A 188 5.24 10.06 7.45
C ILE A 188 6.53 10.78 7.86
N LEU A 189 7.51 10.07 8.44
CA LEU A 189 8.83 10.63 8.77
C LEU A 189 9.52 11.22 7.53
N ASP A 190 9.55 10.45 6.45
CA ASP A 190 10.16 10.87 5.18
C ASP A 190 9.44 12.10 4.60
N MET A 191 8.09 12.13 4.63
CA MET A 191 7.30 13.29 4.24
C MET A 191 7.65 14.52 5.08
N MET A 192 7.68 14.37 6.40
CA MET A 192 8.00 15.47 7.32
C MET A 192 9.41 16.00 7.10
N GLN A 193 10.39 15.13 6.84
CA GLN A 193 11.74 15.53 6.49
C GLN A 193 11.76 16.32 5.17
N HIS A 194 11.00 15.87 4.17
CA HIS A 194 10.95 16.51 2.86
C HIS A 194 10.35 17.93 2.92
N ILE A 195 9.26 18.11 3.70
CA ILE A 195 8.57 19.40 3.83
C ILE A 195 9.12 20.29 4.96
N GLY A 196 10.14 19.82 5.70
CA GLY A 196 10.74 20.58 6.81
C GLY A 196 9.82 20.79 8.01
N GLY A 197 8.93 19.82 8.28
CA GLY A 197 8.00 19.89 9.41
C GLY A 197 8.58 19.30 10.69
N ASP A 198 8.04 19.71 11.86
CA ASP A 198 8.45 19.18 13.18
C ASP A 198 7.50 18.02 13.57
N LEU A 199 8.07 16.87 13.91
CA LEU A 199 7.30 15.66 14.26
C LEU A 199 6.38 15.84 15.46
N LYS A 200 6.72 16.72 16.41
CA LYS A 200 5.86 17.06 17.56
C LYS A 200 4.53 17.71 17.16
N ASP A 201 4.44 18.20 15.93
CA ASP A 201 3.26 18.86 15.38
C ASP A 201 2.46 17.95 14.44
N VAL A 202 2.85 16.66 14.33
CA VAL A 202 2.14 15.64 13.55
C VAL A 202 0.91 15.15 14.33
N VAL A 203 -0.18 14.96 13.60
CA VAL A 203 -1.42 14.36 14.09
C VAL A 203 -1.85 13.29 13.06
N VAL A 204 -2.13 12.07 13.54
CA VAL A 204 -2.47 10.93 12.68
C VAL A 204 -3.87 10.40 12.99
N PHE A 205 -4.56 9.91 11.96
CA PHE A 205 -5.87 9.26 12.06
C PHE A 205 -5.85 7.96 11.27
N GLY A 206 -6.33 6.89 11.91
CA GLY A 206 -6.43 5.57 11.31
C GLY A 206 -7.35 4.68 12.15
N ASP A 207 -7.84 3.59 11.58
CA ASP A 207 -8.85 2.73 12.22
C ASP A 207 -8.52 1.22 12.15
N ASP A 208 -7.44 0.83 11.47
CA ASP A 208 -7.09 -0.57 11.29
C ASP A 208 -5.70 -0.92 11.89
N THR A 209 -5.38 -2.21 11.85
CA THR A 209 -4.15 -2.76 12.45
C THR A 209 -2.87 -2.25 11.79
N ASN A 210 -2.89 -2.00 10.49
CA ASN A 210 -1.76 -1.42 9.73
C ASN A 210 -1.53 0.07 10.05
N ASP A 211 -2.48 0.73 10.75
CA ASP A 211 -2.33 2.12 11.18
C ASP A 211 -1.66 2.23 12.55
N LYS A 212 -1.62 1.15 13.34
CA LYS A 212 -1.03 1.17 14.68
C LYS A 212 0.38 1.75 14.71
N VAL A 213 1.17 1.43 13.69
CA VAL A 213 2.55 1.92 13.57
C VAL A 213 2.65 3.46 13.49
N MET A 214 1.58 4.15 13.08
CA MET A 214 1.54 5.62 13.03
C MET A 214 1.41 6.26 14.40
N PHE A 215 0.92 5.51 15.41
CA PHE A 215 0.67 5.99 16.78
C PHE A 215 1.83 5.69 17.73
N ASP A 216 2.81 4.90 17.33
CA ASP A 216 3.96 4.60 18.16
C ASP A 216 4.88 5.84 18.26
N PRO A 217 5.25 6.28 19.47
CA PRO A 217 6.19 7.38 19.63
C PRO A 217 7.56 6.96 19.06
N GLN A 218 8.09 7.76 18.17
CA GLN A 218 9.44 7.60 17.59
C GLN A 218 10.49 8.27 18.44
#